data_6a5a1a74a2cebcfcbe9240efd4de4ea2
#
_entry.id   6a5a1a74a2cebcfcbe9240efd4de4ea2
#
_cell.length_a   1.000
_cell.length_b   1.000
_cell.length_c   1.000
_cell.angle_alpha   90.00
_cell.angle_beta   90.00
_cell.angle_gamma   90.00
#
_symmetry.space_group_name_H-M   'P 1'
#
loop_
_entity.id
_entity.type
_entity.pdbx_description
1 polymer ?
#
loop_
_entity_poly.entity_id
_entity_poly.type
_entity_poly.pdbx_seq_one_letter_code
_entity_poly.pdbx_strand_id
1 'polypeptide(L)'
;MRALVIGGTMFIGRQLVQSLVKAGHETFILHRKTEHDFGKKVGNLTADRNDAASLKRALAGEKFDYVFDNAYDWQRGTTASHVEATVRACGDNLKRYVFMSSVAAYGDGLNHHEGDALAPDDHPDTYVRNKATSERLLFRMHQRHGIPVVTLRPPYIYGPGNPFYREAFFWDRMRDGRPLIIPGDGRRLMQFAFVKDVVWACMKALDEPAAVGHAFNIANSRPLTQVEVVQALAQAAGRKPPLVRIPRERILQAGGHPLNSPLYFGVYFDMPAITQVVSKAQRVLRFRATTFDEGLKETYRWYQRNRTRQQLDYTFEDRLLARYQVAATVAS
;
A
#
# COMPACT_ATOMS: atom_id res chain seq x y z
N MET A 1 3.51 5.20 -26.47
CA MET A 1 2.50 4.25 -26.02
C MET A 1 1.48 4.98 -25.18
N ARG A 2 0.20 4.58 -25.26
CA ARG A 2 -0.88 5.14 -24.46
C ARG A 2 -1.07 4.34 -23.17
N ALA A 3 -1.05 5.02 -22.04
CA ALA A 3 -1.13 4.41 -20.71
C ALA A 3 -2.29 4.99 -19.91
N LEU A 4 -3.09 4.14 -19.29
CA LEU A 4 -4.18 4.49 -18.39
C LEU A 4 -3.80 4.13 -16.94
N VAL A 5 -3.93 5.09 -16.02
CA VAL A 5 -3.77 4.85 -14.58
C VAL A 5 -5.10 5.07 -13.87
N ILE A 6 -5.70 4.00 -13.39
CA ILE A 6 -6.91 4.04 -12.57
C ILE A 6 -6.49 4.33 -11.13
N GLY A 7 -6.91 5.49 -10.60
CA GLY A 7 -6.43 5.97 -9.31
C GLY A 7 -5.09 6.71 -9.36
N GLY A 8 -4.86 7.51 -10.41
CA GLY A 8 -3.61 8.22 -10.68
C GLY A 8 -3.34 9.50 -9.86
N THR A 9 -4.25 9.95 -9.00
CA THR A 9 -4.16 11.29 -8.39
C THR A 9 -3.40 11.37 -7.08
N MET A 10 -3.16 10.25 -6.41
CA MET A 10 -2.54 10.22 -5.07
C MET A 10 -1.47 9.14 -4.98
N PHE A 11 -0.50 9.34 -4.10
CA PHE A 11 0.50 8.37 -3.64
C PHE A 11 1.15 7.56 -4.77
N ILE A 12 0.94 6.22 -4.80
CA ILE A 12 1.51 5.33 -5.82
C ILE A 12 1.11 5.80 -7.22
N GLY A 13 -0.20 6.01 -7.43
CA GLY A 13 -0.71 6.38 -8.74
C GLY A 13 -0.16 7.71 -9.24
N ARG A 14 -0.01 8.70 -8.34
CA ARG A 14 0.59 10.00 -8.68
C ARG A 14 2.04 9.87 -9.16
N GLN A 15 2.85 9.12 -8.42
CA GLN A 15 4.26 8.89 -8.80
C GLN A 15 4.37 8.05 -10.07
N LEU A 16 3.46 7.10 -10.28
CA LEU A 16 3.38 6.31 -11.50
C LEU A 16 3.05 7.18 -12.71
N VAL A 17 2.03 8.06 -12.61
CA VAL A 17 1.70 9.04 -13.67
C VAL A 17 2.91 9.90 -14.02
N GLN A 18 3.61 10.43 -13.02
CA GLN A 18 4.83 11.23 -13.23
C GLN A 18 5.93 10.43 -13.95
N SER A 19 6.09 9.16 -13.59
CA SER A 19 7.08 8.27 -14.21
C SER A 19 6.73 7.95 -15.65
N LEU A 20 5.46 7.69 -15.96
CA LEU A 20 4.98 7.44 -17.32
C LEU A 20 5.16 8.66 -18.23
N VAL A 21 4.77 9.84 -17.75
CA VAL A 21 4.97 11.10 -18.49
C VAL A 21 6.45 11.36 -18.74
N LYS A 22 7.30 11.14 -17.74
CA LYS A 22 8.76 11.29 -17.87
C LYS A 22 9.35 10.30 -18.89
N ALA A 23 8.80 9.09 -18.98
CA ALA A 23 9.19 8.07 -19.96
C ALA A 23 8.63 8.32 -21.37
N GLY A 24 7.88 9.42 -21.59
CA GLY A 24 7.33 9.81 -22.89
C GLY A 24 6.06 9.04 -23.28
N HIS A 25 5.35 8.44 -22.34
CA HIS A 25 4.04 7.84 -22.60
C HIS A 25 2.94 8.91 -22.62
N GLU A 26 2.01 8.79 -23.58
CA GLU A 26 0.75 9.51 -23.55
C GLU A 26 -0.10 8.93 -22.39
N THR A 27 -0.24 9.71 -21.33
CA THR A 27 -0.73 9.20 -20.06
C THR A 27 -2.11 9.77 -19.75
N PHE A 28 -3.02 8.90 -19.35
CA PHE A 28 -4.38 9.22 -18.91
C PHE A 28 -4.59 8.74 -17.49
N ILE A 29 -5.43 9.47 -16.74
CA ILE A 29 -5.92 9.02 -15.45
C ILE A 29 -7.43 8.84 -15.49
N LEU A 30 -7.91 7.77 -14.83
CA LEU A 30 -9.34 7.54 -14.61
C LEU A 30 -9.63 7.68 -13.11
N HIS A 31 -10.51 8.62 -12.78
CA HIS A 31 -10.92 8.88 -11.41
C HIS A 31 -12.32 9.54 -11.37
N ARG A 32 -12.87 9.73 -10.18
CA ARG A 32 -14.24 10.27 -10.01
C ARG A 32 -14.35 11.80 -10.16
N LYS A 33 -13.23 12.51 -10.16
CA LYS A 33 -13.22 13.97 -10.29
C LYS A 33 -13.12 14.38 -11.75
N THR A 34 -13.60 15.56 -12.09
CA THR A 34 -13.55 16.13 -13.43
C THR A 34 -12.20 16.80 -13.75
N GLU A 35 -11.38 17.07 -12.74
CA GLU A 35 -10.11 17.77 -12.87
C GLU A 35 -8.99 17.11 -12.06
N HIS A 36 -7.76 17.38 -12.46
CA HIS A 36 -6.53 17.00 -11.77
C HIS A 36 -5.46 18.10 -11.94
N ASP A 37 -4.39 18.02 -11.15
CA ASP A 37 -3.31 19.03 -11.07
C ASP A 37 -2.06 18.70 -11.92
N PHE A 38 -2.11 17.73 -12.83
CA PHE A 38 -0.99 17.40 -13.74
C PHE A 38 -0.91 18.32 -14.98
N GLY A 39 -1.88 19.22 -15.16
CA GLY A 39 -1.96 20.08 -16.34
C GLY A 39 -2.26 19.31 -17.64
N LYS A 40 -2.04 19.94 -18.78
CA LYS A 40 -2.41 19.43 -20.11
C LYS A 40 -1.61 18.20 -20.59
N LYS A 41 -0.58 17.78 -19.86
CA LYS A 41 0.27 16.63 -20.22
C LYS A 41 -0.37 15.28 -19.89
N VAL A 42 -1.45 15.27 -19.12
CA VAL A 42 -2.14 14.05 -18.69
C VAL A 42 -3.61 14.18 -19.07
N GLY A 43 -4.13 13.19 -19.79
CA GLY A 43 -5.55 13.11 -20.13
C GLY A 43 -6.40 12.77 -18.91
N ASN A 44 -7.64 13.31 -18.87
CA ASN A 44 -8.58 13.06 -17.78
C ASN A 44 -9.77 12.25 -18.27
N LEU A 45 -10.05 11.13 -17.61
CA LEU A 45 -11.25 10.32 -17.82
C LEU A 45 -12.03 10.24 -16.50
N THR A 46 -13.27 10.69 -16.52
CA THR A 46 -14.11 10.73 -15.32
C THR A 46 -15.02 9.53 -15.27
N ALA A 47 -14.78 8.63 -14.32
CA ALA A 47 -15.64 7.49 -14.05
C ALA A 47 -15.52 7.00 -12.61
N ASP A 48 -16.56 6.34 -12.12
CA ASP A 48 -16.48 5.48 -10.96
C ASP A 48 -16.06 4.07 -11.45
N ARG A 49 -14.87 3.62 -11.01
CA ARG A 49 -14.37 2.29 -11.39
C ARG A 49 -15.24 1.13 -10.88
N ASN A 50 -16.10 1.35 -9.89
CA ASN A 50 -17.06 0.37 -9.39
C ASN A 50 -18.42 0.42 -10.11
N ASP A 51 -18.56 1.28 -11.13
CA ASP A 51 -19.74 1.34 -12.00
C ASP A 51 -19.38 0.95 -13.44
N ALA A 52 -19.77 -0.25 -13.85
CA ALA A 52 -19.47 -0.77 -15.18
C ALA A 52 -20.02 0.09 -16.33
N ALA A 53 -21.20 0.72 -16.14
CA ALA A 53 -21.78 1.60 -17.14
C ALA A 53 -20.99 2.91 -17.26
N SER A 54 -20.54 3.47 -16.13
CA SER A 54 -19.67 4.64 -16.10
C SER A 54 -18.32 4.36 -16.77
N LEU A 55 -17.70 3.21 -16.47
CA LEU A 55 -16.46 2.77 -17.13
C LEU A 55 -16.64 2.63 -18.64
N LYS A 56 -17.70 1.94 -19.07
CA LYS A 56 -17.97 1.72 -20.49
C LYS A 56 -18.13 3.05 -21.24
N ARG A 57 -18.83 4.02 -20.66
CA ARG A 57 -18.97 5.36 -21.27
C ARG A 57 -17.65 6.11 -21.34
N ALA A 58 -16.90 6.15 -20.24
CA ALA A 58 -15.64 6.90 -20.17
C ALA A 58 -14.52 6.32 -21.05
N LEU A 59 -14.55 5.00 -21.31
CA LEU A 59 -13.54 4.30 -22.11
C LEU A 59 -14.03 4.01 -23.54
N ALA A 60 -15.24 4.45 -23.93
CA ALA A 60 -15.79 4.22 -25.26
C ALA A 60 -14.91 4.89 -26.33
N GLY A 61 -14.40 4.10 -27.29
CA GLY A 61 -13.51 4.58 -28.36
C GLY A 61 -12.05 4.79 -27.95
N GLU A 62 -11.74 4.69 -26.67
CA GLU A 62 -10.36 4.78 -26.17
C GLU A 62 -9.61 3.45 -26.38
N LYS A 63 -8.32 3.56 -26.70
CA LYS A 63 -7.44 2.39 -26.85
C LYS A 63 -6.17 2.65 -26.04
N PHE A 64 -5.82 1.72 -25.18
CA PHE A 64 -4.61 1.79 -24.36
C PHE A 64 -3.69 0.61 -24.61
N ASP A 65 -2.39 0.87 -24.66
CA ASP A 65 -1.36 -0.17 -24.65
C ASP A 65 -1.19 -0.73 -23.23
N TYR A 66 -1.23 0.15 -22.24
CA TYR A 66 -0.95 -0.17 -20.84
C TYR A 66 -2.06 0.32 -19.92
N VAL A 67 -2.50 -0.54 -19.01
CA VAL A 67 -3.45 -0.20 -17.96
C VAL A 67 -2.87 -0.56 -16.60
N PHE A 68 -2.91 0.40 -15.67
CA PHE A 68 -2.54 0.20 -14.28
C PHE A 68 -3.79 0.33 -13.40
N ASP A 69 -4.25 -0.77 -12.88
CA ASP A 69 -5.40 -0.82 -11.97
C ASP A 69 -4.93 -0.71 -10.52
N ASN A 70 -4.81 0.53 -10.06
CA ASN A 70 -4.24 0.89 -8.75
C ASN A 70 -5.30 1.36 -7.74
N ALA A 71 -6.56 1.50 -8.13
CA ALA A 71 -7.61 2.02 -7.27
C ALA A 71 -8.32 0.90 -6.48
N TYR A 72 -8.52 1.12 -5.19
CA TYR A 72 -9.42 0.35 -4.33
C TYR A 72 -10.37 1.30 -3.60
N ASP A 73 -11.66 1.03 -3.64
CA ASP A 73 -12.64 1.79 -2.89
C ASP A 73 -12.71 1.26 -1.45
N TRP A 74 -12.16 2.03 -0.51
CA TRP A 74 -12.11 1.63 0.90
C TRP A 74 -13.45 1.65 1.62
N GLN A 75 -14.45 2.34 1.06
CA GLN A 75 -15.78 2.43 1.66
C GLN A 75 -16.70 1.30 1.17
N ARG A 76 -16.71 1.05 -0.14
CA ARG A 76 -17.62 0.08 -0.78
C ARG A 76 -16.96 -1.25 -1.12
N GLY A 77 -15.63 -1.31 -1.07
CA GLY A 77 -14.85 -2.41 -1.61
C GLY A 77 -14.77 -2.36 -3.15
N THR A 78 -13.76 -3.02 -3.69
CA THR A 78 -13.61 -3.25 -5.13
C THR A 78 -13.53 -4.74 -5.37
N THR A 79 -14.59 -5.31 -5.94
CA THR A 79 -14.75 -6.76 -6.13
C THR A 79 -14.12 -7.26 -7.44
N ALA A 80 -14.01 -8.58 -7.59
CA ALA A 80 -13.56 -9.20 -8.82
C ALA A 80 -14.41 -8.80 -10.04
N SER A 81 -15.74 -8.65 -9.88
CA SER A 81 -16.62 -8.21 -10.96
C SER A 81 -16.33 -6.77 -11.43
N HIS A 82 -15.96 -5.87 -10.50
CA HIS A 82 -15.51 -4.52 -10.86
C HIS A 82 -14.20 -4.55 -11.64
N VAL A 83 -13.26 -5.44 -11.28
CA VAL A 83 -12.00 -5.64 -12.01
C VAL A 83 -12.27 -6.21 -13.40
N GLU A 84 -13.16 -7.21 -13.53
CA GLU A 84 -13.57 -7.77 -14.82
C GLU A 84 -14.18 -6.71 -15.74
N ALA A 85 -15.10 -5.91 -15.21
CA ALA A 85 -15.71 -4.81 -15.97
C ALA A 85 -14.66 -3.82 -16.50
N THR A 86 -13.64 -3.54 -15.68
CA THR A 86 -12.53 -2.67 -16.08
C THR A 86 -11.71 -3.28 -17.23
N VAL A 87 -11.30 -4.54 -17.11
CA VAL A 87 -10.55 -5.24 -18.17
C VAL A 87 -11.34 -5.24 -19.47
N ARG A 88 -12.64 -5.60 -19.43
CA ARG A 88 -13.51 -5.62 -20.61
C ARG A 88 -13.70 -4.23 -21.24
N ALA A 89 -13.81 -3.19 -20.42
CA ALA A 89 -13.96 -1.81 -20.90
C ALA A 89 -12.68 -1.27 -21.56
N CYS A 90 -11.50 -1.77 -21.20
CA CYS A 90 -10.22 -1.38 -21.81
C CYS A 90 -9.99 -2.01 -23.19
N GLY A 91 -10.77 -3.02 -23.59
CA GLY A 91 -10.69 -3.68 -24.90
C GLY A 91 -9.50 -4.61 -25.12
N ASP A 92 -9.32 -5.08 -26.36
CA ASP A 92 -8.44 -6.22 -26.68
C ASP A 92 -6.99 -5.82 -27.08
N ASN A 93 -6.67 -4.51 -27.11
CA ASN A 93 -5.37 -4.04 -27.60
C ASN A 93 -4.29 -3.93 -26.51
N LEU A 94 -4.56 -4.46 -25.33
CA LEU A 94 -3.65 -4.34 -24.19
C LEU A 94 -2.34 -5.09 -24.41
N LYS A 95 -1.22 -4.42 -24.18
CA LYS A 95 0.10 -5.03 -24.08
C LYS A 95 0.42 -5.44 -22.64
N ARG A 96 -0.13 -4.71 -21.66
CA ARG A 96 -0.04 -5.03 -20.23
C ARG A 96 -1.26 -4.52 -19.47
N TYR A 97 -1.75 -5.34 -18.56
CA TYR A 97 -2.67 -4.97 -17.50
C TYR A 97 -1.99 -5.23 -16.15
N VAL A 98 -1.54 -4.17 -15.50
CA VAL A 98 -0.85 -4.25 -14.21
C VAL A 98 -1.84 -4.01 -13.08
N PHE A 99 -2.12 -5.05 -12.31
CA PHE A 99 -3.05 -4.98 -11.17
C PHE A 99 -2.28 -4.79 -9.86
N MET A 100 -2.64 -3.74 -9.12
CA MET A 100 -2.12 -3.52 -7.77
C MET A 100 -2.90 -4.38 -6.78
N SER A 101 -2.38 -5.56 -6.52
CA SER A 101 -2.85 -6.47 -5.49
C SER A 101 -2.31 -6.08 -4.10
N SER A 102 -2.11 -7.03 -3.23
CA SER A 102 -1.56 -6.84 -1.88
C SER A 102 -1.02 -8.17 -1.34
N VAL A 103 -0.08 -8.11 -0.41
CA VAL A 103 0.29 -9.26 0.41
C VAL A 103 -0.94 -9.86 1.13
N ALA A 104 -1.92 -9.02 1.44
CA ALA A 104 -3.18 -9.45 2.07
C ALA A 104 -3.96 -10.50 1.23
N ALA A 105 -3.69 -10.62 -0.08
CA ALA A 105 -4.30 -11.66 -0.90
C ALA A 105 -3.96 -13.09 -0.43
N TYR A 106 -2.91 -13.27 0.34
CA TYR A 106 -2.58 -14.57 0.97
C TYR A 106 -3.46 -14.89 2.20
N GLY A 107 -4.04 -13.87 2.84
CA GLY A 107 -4.82 -13.99 4.07
C GLY A 107 -3.95 -13.73 5.30
N ASP A 108 -3.14 -14.68 5.70
CA ASP A 108 -2.22 -14.63 6.84
C ASP A 108 -0.96 -15.46 6.55
N GLY A 109 -0.04 -15.51 7.51
CA GLY A 109 1.15 -16.35 7.41
C GLY A 109 2.43 -15.60 7.08
N LEU A 110 3.54 -16.32 7.13
CA LEU A 110 4.86 -15.73 6.97
C LEU A 110 5.60 -16.33 5.76
N ASN A 111 6.46 -15.51 5.14
CA ASN A 111 7.36 -15.92 4.06
C ASN A 111 6.67 -16.47 2.80
N HIS A 112 5.52 -15.90 2.44
CA HIS A 112 4.79 -16.30 1.25
C HIS A 112 5.60 -16.17 -0.04
N HIS A 113 5.52 -17.22 -0.84
CA HIS A 113 5.95 -17.22 -2.23
C HIS A 113 4.77 -16.95 -3.17
N GLU A 114 5.05 -16.50 -4.40
CA GLU A 114 3.98 -16.16 -5.35
C GLU A 114 3.14 -17.36 -5.80
N GLY A 115 3.66 -18.58 -5.61
CA GLY A 115 2.95 -19.84 -5.88
C GLY A 115 2.04 -20.33 -4.74
N ASP A 116 2.08 -19.68 -3.59
CA ASP A 116 1.24 -20.08 -2.45
C ASP A 116 -0.24 -19.79 -2.71
N ALA A 117 -1.09 -20.57 -2.05
CA ALA A 117 -2.52 -20.40 -2.14
C ALA A 117 -2.94 -19.01 -1.66
N LEU A 118 -3.88 -18.39 -2.37
CA LEU A 118 -4.53 -17.16 -1.94
C LEU A 118 -5.66 -17.47 -0.96
N ALA A 119 -5.99 -16.49 -0.14
CA ALA A 119 -7.12 -16.55 0.79
C ALA A 119 -8.41 -17.06 0.12
N PRO A 120 -9.23 -17.84 0.82
CA PRO A 120 -10.46 -18.42 0.25
C PRO A 120 -11.50 -17.36 -0.12
N ASP A 121 -12.48 -17.75 -0.95
CA ASP A 121 -13.50 -16.84 -1.47
C ASP A 121 -14.50 -16.36 -0.40
N ASP A 122 -14.56 -17.03 0.72
CA ASP A 122 -15.39 -16.71 1.90
C ASP A 122 -14.61 -16.05 3.05
N HIS A 123 -13.35 -15.65 2.81
CA HIS A 123 -12.54 -15.00 3.84
C HIS A 123 -13.29 -13.82 4.49
N PRO A 124 -13.32 -13.72 5.85
CA PRO A 124 -14.14 -12.72 6.56
C PRO A 124 -13.74 -11.27 6.26
N ASP A 125 -12.44 -11.01 6.09
CA ASP A 125 -11.95 -9.69 5.71
C ASP A 125 -12.24 -9.42 4.23
N THR A 126 -13.08 -8.40 3.97
CA THR A 126 -13.52 -8.02 2.62
C THR A 126 -12.37 -7.56 1.73
N TYR A 127 -11.36 -6.88 2.27
CA TYR A 127 -10.21 -6.44 1.48
C TYR A 127 -9.37 -7.64 1.02
N VAL A 128 -9.08 -8.56 1.94
CA VAL A 128 -8.38 -9.82 1.68
C VAL A 128 -9.11 -10.61 0.59
N ARG A 129 -10.39 -10.86 0.80
CA ARG A 129 -11.26 -11.59 -0.14
C ARG A 129 -11.28 -10.95 -1.53
N ASN A 130 -11.47 -9.63 -1.60
CA ASN A 130 -11.54 -8.93 -2.87
C ASN A 130 -10.21 -8.98 -3.63
N LYS A 131 -9.06 -8.85 -2.96
CA LYS A 131 -7.75 -8.96 -3.61
C LYS A 131 -7.50 -10.38 -4.13
N ALA A 132 -7.78 -11.40 -3.32
CA ALA A 132 -7.60 -12.81 -3.69
C ALA A 132 -8.51 -13.21 -4.87
N THR A 133 -9.80 -12.89 -4.81
CA THR A 133 -10.76 -13.22 -5.87
C THR A 133 -10.46 -12.48 -7.17
N SER A 134 -10.03 -11.21 -7.09
CA SER A 134 -9.64 -10.42 -8.28
C SER A 134 -8.41 -11.02 -8.97
N GLU A 135 -7.40 -11.46 -8.24
CA GLU A 135 -6.23 -12.12 -8.84
C GLU A 135 -6.62 -13.44 -9.51
N ARG A 136 -7.39 -14.30 -8.83
CA ARG A 136 -7.87 -15.56 -9.42
C ARG A 136 -8.66 -15.31 -10.72
N LEU A 137 -9.52 -14.28 -10.75
CA LEU A 137 -10.23 -13.89 -11.96
C LEU A 137 -9.27 -13.47 -13.07
N LEU A 138 -8.34 -12.56 -12.78
CA LEU A 138 -7.39 -12.04 -13.75
C LEU A 138 -6.52 -13.14 -14.37
N PHE A 139 -6.02 -14.08 -13.56
CA PHE A 139 -5.25 -15.22 -14.07
C PHE A 139 -6.12 -16.18 -14.91
N ARG A 140 -7.40 -16.39 -14.57
CA ARG A 140 -8.34 -17.13 -15.45
C ARG A 140 -8.57 -16.40 -16.77
N MET A 141 -8.70 -15.06 -16.76
CA MET A 141 -8.84 -14.27 -17.99
C MET A 141 -7.55 -14.34 -18.84
N HIS A 142 -6.38 -14.33 -18.22
CA HIS A 142 -5.12 -14.56 -18.91
C HIS A 142 -5.09 -15.92 -19.60
N GLN A 143 -5.41 -17.00 -18.89
CA GLN A 143 -5.39 -18.37 -19.42
C GLN A 143 -6.42 -18.59 -20.55
N ARG A 144 -7.62 -18.01 -20.43
CA ARG A 144 -8.72 -18.26 -21.37
C ARG A 144 -8.75 -17.30 -22.55
N HIS A 145 -8.32 -16.07 -22.36
CA HIS A 145 -8.48 -14.97 -23.32
C HIS A 145 -7.17 -14.25 -23.65
N GLY A 146 -6.03 -14.72 -23.13
CA GLY A 146 -4.72 -14.14 -23.42
C GLY A 146 -4.50 -12.72 -22.85
N ILE A 147 -5.34 -12.25 -21.92
CA ILE A 147 -5.14 -10.91 -21.32
C ILE A 147 -3.75 -10.83 -20.69
N PRO A 148 -2.90 -9.85 -21.04
CA PRO A 148 -1.51 -9.80 -20.62
C PRO A 148 -1.36 -9.23 -19.18
N VAL A 149 -1.85 -9.99 -18.20
CA VAL A 149 -1.92 -9.60 -16.78
C VAL A 149 -0.57 -9.72 -16.10
N VAL A 150 -0.25 -8.74 -15.25
CA VAL A 150 0.79 -8.81 -14.22
C VAL A 150 0.17 -8.35 -12.91
N THR A 151 0.39 -9.06 -11.81
CA THR A 151 -0.06 -8.60 -10.48
C THR A 151 1.12 -8.30 -9.58
N LEU A 152 1.02 -7.20 -8.82
CA LEU A 152 2.03 -6.82 -7.83
C LEU A 152 1.41 -6.92 -6.43
N ARG A 153 2.09 -7.60 -5.51
CA ARG A 153 1.65 -7.84 -4.13
C ARG A 153 2.54 -7.09 -3.15
N PRO A 154 2.39 -5.78 -2.98
CA PRO A 154 3.12 -5.05 -1.94
C PRO A 154 2.47 -5.26 -0.57
N PRO A 155 3.26 -5.21 0.53
CA PRO A 155 2.77 -5.15 1.90
C PRO A 155 2.44 -3.70 2.30
N TYR A 156 2.88 -3.22 3.49
CA TYR A 156 2.72 -1.82 3.86
C TYR A 156 3.57 -0.92 2.95
N ILE A 157 2.91 -0.18 2.08
CA ILE A 157 3.60 0.80 1.22
C ILE A 157 3.80 2.07 2.03
N TYR A 158 5.04 2.55 2.07
CA TYR A 158 5.44 3.79 2.75
C TYR A 158 6.17 4.71 1.79
N GLY A 159 6.33 5.97 2.18
CA GLY A 159 7.05 6.92 1.35
C GLY A 159 6.36 8.28 1.20
N PRO A 160 6.97 9.20 0.45
CA PRO A 160 6.41 10.52 0.19
C PRO A 160 4.99 10.46 -0.40
N GLY A 161 4.06 11.22 0.18
CA GLY A 161 2.67 11.27 -0.27
C GLY A 161 1.77 10.16 0.28
N ASN A 162 2.25 9.35 1.24
CA ASN A 162 1.41 8.35 1.90
C ASN A 162 0.19 9.02 2.56
N PRO A 163 -1.06 8.65 2.17
CA PRO A 163 -2.27 9.25 2.74
C PRO A 163 -2.65 8.68 4.10
N PHE A 164 -2.05 7.55 4.50
CA PHE A 164 -2.37 6.89 5.77
C PHE A 164 -1.57 7.48 6.92
N TYR A 165 -2.21 7.64 8.08
CA TYR A 165 -1.56 8.11 9.31
C TYR A 165 -0.75 7.00 9.97
N ARG A 166 0.36 6.63 9.33
CA ARG A 166 1.28 5.55 9.71
C ARG A 166 2.58 6.12 10.28
N GLU A 167 3.55 6.44 9.41
CA GLU A 167 4.85 7.00 9.81
C GLU A 167 4.68 8.34 10.52
N ALA A 168 3.80 9.19 10.02
CA ALA A 168 3.47 10.49 10.60
C ALA A 168 2.92 10.38 12.02
N PHE A 169 2.21 9.29 12.37
CA PHE A 169 1.74 9.02 13.72
C PHE A 169 2.89 9.05 14.76
N PHE A 170 4.00 8.41 14.44
CA PHE A 170 5.17 8.34 15.32
C PHE A 170 5.94 9.66 15.33
N TRP A 171 6.15 10.27 14.18
CA TRP A 171 6.89 11.53 14.06
C TRP A 171 6.16 12.71 14.70
N ASP A 172 4.84 12.75 14.65
CA ASP A 172 4.04 13.75 15.37
C ASP A 172 4.29 13.64 16.88
N ARG A 173 4.29 12.42 17.43
CA ARG A 173 4.57 12.17 18.86
C ARG A 173 6.01 12.49 19.24
N MET A 174 6.97 12.10 18.43
CA MET A 174 8.38 12.45 18.63
C MET A 174 8.62 13.97 18.60
N ARG A 175 7.93 14.69 17.70
CA ARG A 175 7.98 16.14 17.62
C ARG A 175 7.43 16.79 18.89
N ASP A 176 6.36 16.25 19.44
CA ASP A 176 5.68 16.76 20.62
C ASP A 176 6.29 16.20 21.93
N GLY A 177 7.46 15.52 21.85
CA GLY A 177 8.20 15.00 23.02
C GLY A 177 7.50 13.85 23.75
N ARG A 178 6.59 13.14 23.07
CA ARG A 178 5.77 12.07 23.66
C ARG A 178 6.51 10.74 23.69
N PRO A 179 6.32 9.90 24.72
CA PRO A 179 6.70 8.50 24.66
C PRO A 179 5.87 7.76 23.61
N LEU A 180 6.43 6.65 23.09
CA LEU A 180 5.78 5.80 22.12
C LEU A 180 5.32 4.50 22.77
N ILE A 181 4.06 4.14 22.57
CA ILE A 181 3.49 2.88 23.04
C ILE A 181 3.90 1.78 22.07
N ILE A 182 4.44 0.68 22.61
CA ILE A 182 4.73 -0.56 21.89
C ILE A 182 3.71 -1.60 22.34
N PRO A 183 2.84 -2.12 21.44
CA PRO A 183 1.87 -3.13 21.80
C PRO A 183 2.55 -4.48 22.09
N GLY A 184 2.25 -5.06 23.25
CA GLY A 184 2.82 -6.33 23.69
C GLY A 184 4.34 -6.26 23.88
N ASP A 185 5.04 -7.27 23.37
CA ASP A 185 6.51 -7.33 23.38
C ASP A 185 7.16 -6.60 22.19
N GLY A 186 6.36 -6.14 21.23
CA GLY A 186 6.82 -5.45 20.02
C GLY A 186 7.54 -6.33 19.00
N ARG A 187 7.42 -7.68 19.12
CA ARG A 187 8.08 -8.65 18.23
C ARG A 187 7.27 -9.02 17.00
N ARG A 188 6.02 -8.55 16.89
CA ARG A 188 5.21 -8.82 15.70
C ARG A 188 5.92 -8.32 14.45
N LEU A 189 5.99 -9.21 13.44
CA LEU A 189 6.66 -8.91 12.19
C LEU A 189 5.80 -8.02 11.29
N MET A 190 6.45 -7.08 10.65
CA MET A 190 5.91 -6.16 9.64
C MET A 190 6.85 -6.16 8.43
N GLN A 191 6.29 -6.03 7.24
CA GLN A 191 7.10 -5.87 6.04
C GLN A 191 6.63 -4.66 5.23
N PHE A 192 7.53 -4.03 4.50
CA PHE A 192 7.29 -2.75 3.86
C PHE A 192 7.73 -2.76 2.40
N ALA A 193 7.11 -1.91 1.59
CA ALA A 193 7.56 -1.57 0.26
C ALA A 193 7.69 -0.05 0.13
N PHE A 194 8.84 0.43 -0.33
CA PHE A 194 8.99 1.84 -0.61
C PHE A 194 8.17 2.21 -1.87
N VAL A 195 7.46 3.32 -1.83
CA VAL A 195 6.55 3.70 -2.92
C VAL A 195 7.25 3.78 -4.28
N LYS A 196 8.50 4.28 -4.32
CA LYS A 196 9.28 4.34 -5.56
C LYS A 196 9.64 2.95 -6.10
N ASP A 197 9.86 1.98 -5.23
CA ASP A 197 10.13 0.59 -5.61
C ASP A 197 8.90 -0.06 -6.23
N VAL A 198 7.72 0.24 -5.69
CA VAL A 198 6.43 -0.22 -6.25
C VAL A 198 6.21 0.41 -7.63
N VAL A 199 6.44 1.72 -7.77
CA VAL A 199 6.35 2.42 -9.06
C VAL A 199 7.37 1.86 -10.06
N TRP A 200 8.61 1.61 -9.63
CA TRP A 200 9.62 0.98 -10.44
C TRP A 200 9.18 -0.39 -10.95
N ALA A 201 8.59 -1.22 -10.07
CA ALA A 201 8.08 -2.54 -10.45
C ALA A 201 6.93 -2.42 -11.47
N CYS A 202 6.02 -1.44 -11.33
CA CYS A 202 5.00 -1.14 -12.32
C CYS A 202 5.62 -0.84 -13.69
N MET A 203 6.60 0.07 -13.74
CA MET A 203 7.28 0.45 -14.99
C MET A 203 8.05 -0.73 -15.60
N LYS A 204 8.76 -1.49 -14.77
CA LYS A 204 9.53 -2.65 -15.22
C LYS A 204 8.66 -3.77 -15.79
N ALA A 205 7.45 -3.95 -15.25
CA ALA A 205 6.47 -4.92 -15.76
C ALA A 205 6.03 -4.62 -17.20
N LEU A 206 6.20 -3.40 -17.72
CA LEU A 206 5.88 -3.05 -19.10
C LEU A 206 6.85 -3.67 -20.10
N ASP A 207 8.13 -3.67 -19.75
CA ASP A 207 9.24 -4.02 -20.65
C ASP A 207 9.70 -5.48 -20.49
N GLU A 208 9.19 -6.21 -19.47
CA GLU A 208 9.61 -7.57 -19.17
C GLU A 208 8.59 -8.60 -19.71
N PRO A 209 8.85 -9.28 -20.82
CA PRO A 209 7.92 -10.27 -21.38
C PRO A 209 7.64 -11.43 -20.41
N ALA A 210 8.64 -11.85 -19.63
CA ALA A 210 8.53 -12.93 -18.65
C ALA A 210 7.65 -12.53 -17.42
N ALA A 211 7.19 -11.29 -17.35
CA ALA A 211 6.26 -10.88 -16.29
C ALA A 211 4.80 -11.24 -16.58
N VAL A 212 4.45 -11.44 -17.85
CA VAL A 212 3.06 -11.72 -18.27
C VAL A 212 2.56 -13.04 -17.68
N GLY A 213 1.34 -13.02 -17.12
CA GLY A 213 0.74 -14.18 -16.47
C GLY A 213 1.30 -14.47 -15.08
N HIS A 214 2.03 -13.53 -14.49
CA HIS A 214 2.67 -13.74 -13.20
C HIS A 214 2.32 -12.70 -12.14
N ALA A 215 2.31 -13.16 -10.87
CA ALA A 215 2.34 -12.32 -9.69
C ALA A 215 3.78 -12.08 -9.25
N PHE A 216 4.01 -10.92 -8.60
CA PHE A 216 5.30 -10.58 -7.98
C PHE A 216 5.10 -9.97 -6.60
N ASN A 217 5.79 -10.52 -5.63
CA ASN A 217 5.94 -9.95 -4.29
C ASN A 217 6.93 -8.78 -4.35
N ILE A 218 6.49 -7.59 -3.91
CA ILE A 218 7.30 -6.37 -3.96
C ILE A 218 7.44 -5.82 -2.56
N ALA A 219 8.59 -6.01 -1.92
CA ALA A 219 8.86 -5.59 -0.55
C ALA A 219 10.37 -5.45 -0.31
N ASN A 220 10.75 -4.82 0.81
CA ASN A 220 12.11 -4.98 1.32
C ASN A 220 12.36 -6.45 1.69
N SER A 221 13.62 -6.87 1.55
CA SER A 221 14.00 -8.28 1.61
C SER A 221 13.84 -8.92 2.99
N ARG A 222 13.84 -8.12 4.05
CA ARG A 222 13.72 -8.59 5.44
C ARG A 222 12.51 -7.96 6.14
N PRO A 223 11.61 -8.76 6.74
CA PRO A 223 10.62 -8.26 7.69
C PRO A 223 11.29 -7.63 8.91
N LEU A 224 10.62 -6.71 9.56
CA LEU A 224 11.04 -5.98 10.74
C LEU A 224 10.06 -6.23 11.87
N THR A 225 10.55 -6.28 13.11
CA THR A 225 9.68 -6.24 14.28
C THR A 225 9.11 -4.84 14.50
N GLN A 226 7.99 -4.73 15.20
CA GLN A 226 7.39 -3.43 15.57
C GLN A 226 8.41 -2.51 16.27
N VAL A 227 9.26 -3.07 17.14
CA VAL A 227 10.33 -2.31 17.82
C VAL A 227 11.36 -1.80 16.81
N GLU A 228 11.84 -2.63 15.89
CA GLU A 228 12.79 -2.22 14.85
C GLU A 228 12.20 -1.11 13.95
N VAL A 229 10.90 -1.21 13.61
CA VAL A 229 10.20 -0.17 12.82
C VAL A 229 10.21 1.17 13.57
N VAL A 230 9.85 1.17 14.85
CA VAL A 230 9.83 2.40 15.66
C VAL A 230 11.24 2.97 15.84
N GLN A 231 12.26 2.12 16.04
CA GLN A 231 13.65 2.54 16.12
C GLN A 231 14.15 3.17 14.81
N ALA A 232 13.82 2.58 13.67
CA ALA A 232 14.18 3.15 12.36
C ALA A 232 13.47 4.49 12.10
N LEU A 233 12.19 4.63 12.47
CA LEU A 233 11.45 5.89 12.41
C LEU A 233 12.08 6.96 13.30
N ALA A 234 12.51 6.59 14.51
CA ALA A 234 13.18 7.49 15.44
C ALA A 234 14.56 7.92 14.93
N GLN A 235 15.32 6.98 14.37
CA GLN A 235 16.62 7.26 13.73
C GLN A 235 16.46 8.22 12.54
N ALA A 236 15.48 8.02 11.68
CA ALA A 236 15.21 8.92 10.54
C ALA A 236 14.88 10.35 11.01
N ALA A 237 14.23 10.50 12.16
CA ALA A 237 13.91 11.80 12.78
C ALA A 237 15.04 12.38 13.62
N GLY A 238 16.15 11.67 13.85
CA GLY A 238 17.21 12.08 14.78
C GLY A 238 16.71 12.21 16.22
N ARG A 239 15.78 11.33 16.64
CA ARG A 239 15.13 11.35 17.95
C ARG A 239 15.34 10.04 18.70
N LYS A 240 15.21 10.09 20.04
CA LYS A 240 15.28 8.92 20.93
C LYS A 240 14.11 8.98 21.93
N PRO A 241 12.86 8.74 21.44
CA PRO A 241 11.69 8.80 22.34
C PRO A 241 11.72 7.64 23.34
N PRO A 242 11.21 7.83 24.57
CA PRO A 242 10.94 6.72 25.46
C PRO A 242 9.96 5.73 24.83
N LEU A 243 10.23 4.41 24.96
CA LEU A 243 9.37 3.34 24.51
C LEU A 243 8.70 2.69 25.70
N VAL A 244 7.37 2.64 25.72
CA VAL A 244 6.58 2.02 26.79
C VAL A 244 5.84 0.81 26.25
N ARG A 245 6.19 -0.40 26.75
CA ARG A 245 5.49 -1.63 26.38
C ARG A 245 4.21 -1.77 27.19
N ILE A 246 3.09 -1.95 26.50
CA ILE A 246 1.79 -2.17 27.13
C ILE A 246 1.18 -3.45 26.54
N PRO A 247 0.72 -4.42 27.35
CA PRO A 247 0.04 -5.61 26.83
C PRO A 247 -1.08 -5.21 25.86
N ARG A 248 -1.06 -5.80 24.66
CA ARG A 248 -2.00 -5.45 23.57
C ARG A 248 -3.45 -5.54 24.02
N GLU A 249 -3.79 -6.59 24.76
CA GLU A 249 -5.13 -6.85 25.28
C GLU A 249 -5.59 -5.70 26.19
N ARG A 250 -4.69 -5.12 26.97
CA ARG A 250 -4.98 -3.97 27.84
C ARG A 250 -5.22 -2.69 27.06
N ILE A 251 -4.51 -2.51 25.94
CA ILE A 251 -4.73 -1.36 25.04
C ILE A 251 -6.14 -1.48 24.44
N LEU A 252 -6.50 -2.67 23.92
CA LEU A 252 -7.81 -2.91 23.32
C LEU A 252 -8.96 -2.80 24.33
N GLN A 253 -8.79 -3.36 25.54
CA GLN A 253 -9.76 -3.22 26.65
C GLN A 253 -9.97 -1.77 27.07
N ALA A 254 -8.97 -0.91 26.95
CA ALA A 254 -9.08 0.52 27.21
C ALA A 254 -9.75 1.31 26.08
N GLY A 255 -10.11 0.66 24.97
CA GLY A 255 -10.75 1.24 23.80
C GLY A 255 -9.82 1.60 22.65
N GLY A 256 -8.53 1.26 22.74
CA GLY A 256 -7.59 1.46 21.63
C GLY A 256 -7.97 0.63 20.41
N HIS A 257 -7.75 1.17 19.21
CA HIS A 257 -8.13 0.50 17.97
C HIS A 257 -6.99 0.54 16.95
N PRO A 258 -6.67 -0.58 16.25
CA PRO A 258 -5.58 -0.61 15.27
C PRO A 258 -5.90 0.09 13.94
N LEU A 259 -7.17 0.39 13.66
CA LEU A 259 -7.62 0.96 12.38
C LEU A 259 -8.23 2.36 12.51
N ASN A 260 -8.83 2.66 13.67
CA ASN A 260 -9.61 3.88 13.91
C ASN A 260 -9.16 4.58 15.18
N SER A 261 -9.59 5.83 15.38
CA SER A 261 -9.37 6.54 16.63
C SER A 261 -10.13 5.88 17.79
N PRO A 262 -9.53 5.80 18.99
CA PRO A 262 -8.17 6.25 19.31
C PRO A 262 -7.09 5.25 18.85
N LEU A 263 -6.17 5.74 18.00
CA LEU A 263 -5.01 4.97 17.56
C LEU A 263 -3.94 4.94 18.65
N TYR A 264 -3.20 3.84 18.71
CA TYR A 264 -2.07 3.67 19.64
C TYR A 264 -0.74 3.30 18.95
N PHE A 265 -0.81 2.86 17.67
CA PHE A 265 0.37 2.37 16.93
C PHE A 265 0.18 2.51 15.42
N GLY A 266 0.13 3.71 14.87
CA GLY A 266 -0.06 3.95 13.44
C GLY A 266 -1.21 3.12 12.80
N VAL A 267 -1.99 3.69 11.91
CA VAL A 267 -3.13 2.97 11.33
C VAL A 267 -2.69 1.72 10.56
N TYR A 268 -3.32 0.59 10.82
CA TYR A 268 -3.01 -0.75 10.28
C TYR A 268 -1.68 -1.38 10.74
N PHE A 269 -0.85 -0.72 11.57
CA PHE A 269 0.47 -1.25 11.94
C PHE A 269 0.42 -2.35 13.02
N ASP A 270 -0.69 -2.51 13.74
CA ASP A 270 -0.89 -3.60 14.70
C ASP A 270 -1.88 -4.66 14.17
N MET A 271 -1.71 -5.08 12.93
CA MET A 271 -2.43 -6.19 12.30
C MET A 271 -1.67 -7.51 12.47
N PRO A 272 -2.32 -8.67 12.24
CA PRO A 272 -1.62 -9.96 12.18
C PRO A 272 -0.40 -9.91 11.25
N ALA A 273 0.65 -10.62 11.64
CA ALA A 273 1.88 -10.67 10.83
C ALA A 273 1.61 -11.41 9.52
N ILE A 274 2.01 -10.77 8.42
CA ILE A 274 2.02 -11.36 7.09
C ILE A 274 3.28 -10.91 6.37
N THR A 275 4.06 -11.85 5.84
CA THR A 275 5.33 -11.56 5.18
C THR A 275 5.50 -12.37 3.89
N GLN A 276 6.41 -11.94 3.03
CA GLN A 276 6.59 -12.50 1.72
C GLN A 276 8.05 -12.50 1.26
N VAL A 277 8.40 -13.44 0.39
CA VAL A 277 9.72 -13.58 -0.22
C VAL A 277 9.72 -12.89 -1.58
N VAL A 278 10.76 -12.11 -1.87
CA VAL A 278 10.86 -11.28 -3.09
C VAL A 278 11.79 -11.85 -4.16
N SER A 279 12.26 -13.09 -3.99
CA SER A 279 13.26 -13.72 -4.86
C SER A 279 12.82 -13.83 -6.33
N LYS A 280 11.52 -14.03 -6.60
CA LYS A 280 10.99 -14.05 -7.96
C LYS A 280 11.09 -12.68 -8.62
N ALA A 281 10.70 -11.62 -7.93
CA ALA A 281 10.86 -10.25 -8.45
C ALA A 281 12.34 -9.92 -8.70
N GLN A 282 13.24 -10.33 -7.81
CA GLN A 282 14.68 -10.15 -7.99
C GLN A 282 15.19 -10.86 -9.24
N ARG A 283 14.78 -12.12 -9.46
CA ARG A 283 15.22 -12.92 -10.60
C ARG A 283 14.64 -12.43 -11.94
N VAL A 284 13.32 -12.21 -11.99
CA VAL A 284 12.59 -11.90 -13.24
C VAL A 284 12.64 -10.41 -13.56
N LEU A 285 12.26 -9.57 -12.62
CA LEU A 285 12.20 -8.12 -12.84
C LEU A 285 13.54 -7.41 -12.59
N ARG A 286 14.55 -8.10 -12.02
CA ARG A 286 15.80 -7.48 -11.53
C ARG A 286 15.54 -6.49 -10.40
N PHE A 287 14.50 -6.77 -9.60
CA PHE A 287 14.09 -5.94 -8.48
C PHE A 287 15.19 -5.80 -7.43
N ARG A 288 15.42 -4.56 -6.99
CA ARG A 288 16.29 -4.24 -5.86
C ARG A 288 15.54 -3.31 -4.93
N ALA A 289 15.22 -3.79 -3.75
CA ALA A 289 14.50 -3.00 -2.77
C ALA A 289 15.41 -1.90 -2.21
N THR A 290 14.88 -0.69 -2.12
CA THR A 290 15.45 0.38 -1.30
C THR A 290 15.46 -0.09 0.16
N THR A 291 16.56 0.16 0.89
CA THR A 291 16.60 -0.18 2.31
C THR A 291 15.56 0.64 3.09
N PHE A 292 15.03 0.07 4.17
CA PHE A 292 14.00 0.75 4.95
C PHE A 292 14.50 2.10 5.48
N ASP A 293 15.75 2.16 5.92
CA ASP A 293 16.39 3.39 6.43
C ASP A 293 16.53 4.47 5.36
N GLU A 294 16.93 4.11 4.13
CA GLU A 294 17.02 5.06 3.01
C GLU A 294 15.65 5.62 2.64
N GLY A 295 14.66 4.75 2.51
CA GLY A 295 13.29 5.14 2.21
C GLY A 295 12.69 6.02 3.31
N LEU A 296 12.97 5.72 4.59
CA LEU A 296 12.51 6.53 5.72
C LEU A 296 13.15 7.92 5.77
N LYS A 297 14.46 8.04 5.45
CA LYS A 297 15.11 9.36 5.38
C LYS A 297 14.42 10.26 4.34
N GLU A 298 14.06 9.72 3.20
CA GLU A 298 13.34 10.48 2.17
C GLU A 298 11.91 10.81 2.63
N THR A 299 11.22 9.85 3.23
CA THR A 299 9.86 10.01 3.74
C THR A 299 9.79 11.06 4.84
N TYR A 300 10.77 11.07 5.75
CA TYR A 300 10.85 12.05 6.83
C TYR A 300 11.11 13.47 6.31
N ARG A 301 12.01 13.64 5.31
CA ARG A 301 12.22 14.94 4.66
C ARG A 301 10.93 15.46 4.01
N TRP A 302 10.16 14.56 3.39
CA TRP A 302 8.85 14.91 2.83
C TRP A 302 7.86 15.30 3.93
N TYR A 303 7.80 14.53 5.02
CA TYR A 303 6.97 14.84 6.18
C TYR A 303 7.28 16.23 6.74
N GLN A 304 8.55 16.57 6.94
CA GLN A 304 8.96 17.88 7.45
C GLN A 304 8.48 19.06 6.58
N ARG A 305 8.45 18.88 5.25
CA ARG A 305 8.05 19.92 4.30
C ARG A 305 6.56 20.03 4.11
N ASN A 306 5.81 18.96 4.26
CA ASN A 306 4.41 18.86 3.83
C ASN A 306 3.42 18.65 4.99
N ARG A 307 3.91 18.24 6.17
CA ARG A 307 3.04 18.01 7.31
C ARG A 307 2.68 19.34 7.99
N THR A 308 1.39 19.72 7.91
CA THR A 308 0.87 20.82 8.69
C THR A 308 0.84 20.45 10.17
N ARG A 309 1.34 21.35 11.04
CA ARG A 309 1.26 21.16 12.50
C ARG A 309 -0.21 21.24 12.92
N GLN A 310 -0.70 20.16 13.53
CA GLN A 310 -2.03 20.08 14.12
C GLN A 310 -1.87 19.85 15.62
N GLN A 311 -2.77 20.40 16.41
CA GLN A 311 -2.90 20.01 17.80
C GLN A 311 -3.54 18.63 17.85
N LEU A 312 -2.85 17.66 18.46
CA LEU A 312 -3.30 16.28 18.57
C LEU A 312 -3.87 16.06 19.99
N ASP A 313 -4.92 15.25 20.05
CA ASP A 313 -5.46 14.80 21.34
C ASP A 313 -4.72 13.55 21.79
N TYR A 314 -4.04 13.63 22.92
CA TYR A 314 -3.31 12.54 23.55
C TYR A 314 -4.01 11.96 24.79
N THR A 315 -5.24 12.35 25.07
CA THR A 315 -5.98 11.96 26.29
C THR A 315 -6.05 10.44 26.46
N PHE A 316 -6.23 9.71 25.37
CA PHE A 316 -6.25 8.24 25.40
C PHE A 316 -4.88 7.66 25.80
N GLU A 317 -3.81 8.15 25.18
CA GLU A 317 -2.45 7.69 25.46
C GLU A 317 -2.02 8.07 26.88
N ASP A 318 -2.37 9.27 27.35
CA ASP A 318 -2.05 9.73 28.70
C ASP A 318 -2.68 8.82 29.76
N ARG A 319 -3.94 8.41 29.57
CA ARG A 319 -4.61 7.45 30.46
C ARG A 319 -3.92 6.07 30.47
N LEU A 320 -3.45 5.60 29.31
CA LEU A 320 -2.70 4.35 29.23
C LEU A 320 -1.35 4.50 29.95
N LEU A 321 -0.58 5.53 29.60
CA LEU A 321 0.78 5.76 30.12
C LEU A 321 0.80 5.95 31.63
N ALA A 322 -0.16 6.68 32.20
CA ALA A 322 -0.29 6.87 33.65
C ALA A 322 -0.36 5.55 34.44
N ARG A 323 -0.99 4.52 33.86
CA ARG A 323 -1.11 3.19 34.51
C ARG A 323 0.16 2.35 34.40
N TYR A 324 1.01 2.57 33.38
CA TYR A 324 2.15 1.69 33.07
C TYR A 324 3.52 2.32 33.31
N GLN A 325 3.64 3.64 33.36
CA GLN A 325 4.87 4.31 33.73
C GLN A 325 5.18 4.15 35.25
N VAL A 326 4.15 4.11 36.08
CA VAL A 326 4.29 3.84 37.53
C VAL A 326 4.84 2.44 37.79
N ALA A 327 4.49 1.44 36.97
CA ALA A 327 5.00 0.08 37.11
C ALA A 327 6.49 -0.08 36.74
N ALA A 328 6.99 0.74 35.83
CA ALA A 328 8.41 0.72 35.43
C ALA A 328 9.33 1.34 36.49
N THR A 329 8.83 2.27 37.29
CA THR A 329 9.60 2.94 38.38
C THR A 329 9.67 2.08 39.65
N VAL A 330 8.79 1.07 39.82
CA VAL A 330 8.74 0.15 40.96
C VAL A 330 9.58 -1.12 40.71
N ALA A 331 9.98 -1.38 39.46
CA ALA A 331 10.76 -2.57 39.06
C ALA A 331 12.25 -2.26 38.79
N SER A 332 12.71 -1.05 39.09
CA SER A 332 14.12 -0.63 39.09
C SER A 332 14.60 -0.45 40.51
#